data_80ad4f3c05eadbea335b4cf8ada8861c
#
_entry.id   80ad4f3c05eadbea335b4cf8ada8861c
#
_cell.length_a   1.000
_cell.length_b   1.000
_cell.length_c   1.000
_cell.angle_alpha   90.00
_cell.angle_beta   90.00
_cell.angle_gamma   90.00
#
_symmetry.space_group_name_H-M   'P 1'
#
loop_
_entity.id
_entity.type
_entity.pdbx_description
1 polymer ?
#
loop_
_entity_poly.entity_id
_entity_poly.type
_entity_poly.pdbx_seq_one_letter_code
_entity_poly.pdbx_strand_id
1 'polypeptide(L)'
;MKRTLLITTTLVAVATLVGCALFYPNLGSNETPSDPMDPSPSASVTPTPTASETPTAAPKELAKPRVLFYEIVGTNLQIIGEVVNFAEDGGECIITFYSGNTPVVMERVPAEHNVSTTQCFPLTTALSRLPKGMVDVVIGYESAKYAGESEKFEVIIP
;
A
#
# COMPACT_ATOMS: atom_id res chain seq x y z
N MET A 1 2.78 0.05 -51.01
CA MET A 1 2.61 1.03 -49.93
C MET A 1 2.62 0.46 -48.51
N LYS A 2 2.30 -0.85 -48.25
CA LYS A 2 2.29 -1.43 -46.89
C LYS A 2 3.67 -1.79 -46.30
N ARG A 3 4.71 -1.94 -47.12
CA ARG A 3 6.05 -2.32 -46.66
C ARG A 3 6.93 -1.14 -46.19
N THR A 4 6.68 0.05 -46.65
CA THR A 4 7.40 1.26 -46.25
C THR A 4 6.96 1.81 -44.89
N LEU A 5 5.72 1.54 -44.49
CA LEU A 5 5.18 2.01 -43.17
C LEU A 5 5.73 1.21 -41.98
N LEU A 6 6.12 -0.05 -42.21
CA LEU A 6 6.68 -0.94 -41.18
C LEU A 6 8.12 -0.62 -40.81
N ILE A 7 8.89 -0.05 -41.74
CA ILE A 7 10.31 0.27 -41.50
C ILE A 7 10.47 1.57 -40.74
N THR A 8 9.58 2.52 -40.91
CA THR A 8 9.62 3.81 -40.20
C THR A 8 9.22 3.68 -38.72
N THR A 9 8.34 2.75 -38.37
CA THR A 9 7.93 2.54 -36.96
C THR A 9 9.02 1.85 -36.13
N THR A 10 9.86 1.01 -36.74
CA THR A 10 10.95 0.31 -36.02
C THR A 10 12.14 1.22 -35.73
N LEU A 11 12.38 2.25 -36.54
CA LEU A 11 13.52 3.15 -36.36
C LEU A 11 13.31 4.18 -35.24
N VAL A 12 12.05 4.54 -34.93
CA VAL A 12 11.71 5.48 -33.84
C VAL A 12 11.78 4.80 -32.46
N ALA A 13 11.56 3.48 -32.38
CA ALA A 13 11.58 2.74 -31.11
C ALA A 13 12.99 2.50 -30.56
N VAL A 14 14.04 2.57 -31.39
CA VAL A 14 15.44 2.33 -30.95
C VAL A 14 16.13 3.59 -30.40
N ALA A 15 15.63 4.78 -30.74
CA ALA A 15 16.26 6.05 -30.34
C ALA A 15 15.92 6.51 -28.91
N THR A 16 14.96 5.88 -28.21
CA THR A 16 14.50 6.32 -26.88
C THR A 16 15.17 5.62 -25.70
N LEU A 17 16.07 4.64 -25.93
CA LEU A 17 16.68 3.83 -24.85
C LEU A 17 18.07 4.28 -24.39
N VAL A 18 18.63 5.38 -24.93
CA VAL A 18 20.01 5.81 -24.61
C VAL A 18 20.08 7.00 -23.65
N GLY A 19 18.94 7.54 -23.18
CA GLY A 19 18.87 8.82 -22.45
C GLY A 19 18.98 8.80 -20.92
N CYS A 20 19.00 7.66 -20.23
CA CYS A 20 18.87 7.64 -18.75
C CYS A 20 20.16 7.42 -17.95
N ALA A 21 21.35 7.40 -18.58
CA ALA A 21 22.61 7.12 -17.87
C ALA A 21 23.38 8.34 -17.35
N LEU A 22 22.88 9.58 -17.59
CA LEU A 22 23.64 10.81 -17.30
C LEU A 22 23.20 11.58 -16.03
N PHE A 23 22.23 11.07 -15.24
CA PHE A 23 21.72 11.80 -14.08
C PHE A 23 22.04 11.20 -12.70
N TYR A 24 22.95 10.23 -12.61
CA TYR A 24 23.44 9.75 -11.31
C TYR A 24 24.96 9.91 -11.18
N PRO A 25 25.49 11.11 -10.89
CA PRO A 25 26.85 11.24 -10.39
C PRO A 25 26.80 11.13 -8.86
N ASN A 26 27.00 9.97 -8.31
CA ASN A 26 27.69 9.78 -7.03
C ASN A 26 27.42 8.40 -6.42
N LEU A 27 28.11 7.39 -6.90
CA LEU A 27 28.28 6.12 -6.21
C LEU A 27 29.78 5.81 -6.21
N GLY A 28 30.44 6.16 -5.12
CA GLY A 28 31.82 5.78 -4.92
C GLY A 28 32.64 6.79 -4.12
N SER A 29 32.56 6.71 -2.80
CA SER A 29 33.63 7.20 -1.91
C SER A 29 33.91 6.12 -0.90
N ASN A 30 34.95 5.32 -1.20
CA ASN A 30 35.65 4.52 -0.20
C ASN A 30 36.34 5.47 0.77
N GLU A 31 36.00 5.44 2.03
CA GLU A 31 36.87 5.96 3.08
C GLU A 31 37.50 4.81 3.84
N THR A 32 38.81 4.87 3.84
CA THR A 32 39.79 3.99 4.44
C THR A 32 39.73 4.03 5.97
N PRO A 33 39.90 2.91 6.68
CA PRO A 33 39.89 2.88 8.14
C PRO A 33 41.18 3.43 8.75
N SER A 34 41.05 4.33 9.70
CA SER A 34 42.15 4.79 10.55
C SER A 34 42.23 3.97 11.83
N ASP A 35 43.45 3.71 12.22
CA ASP A 35 44.03 2.86 13.23
C ASP A 35 43.45 2.92 14.65
N PRO A 36 43.75 1.88 15.48
CA PRO A 36 43.14 1.66 16.77
C PRO A 36 43.87 2.39 17.89
N MET A 37 43.16 3.09 18.75
CA MET A 37 43.65 3.53 20.03
C MET A 37 43.17 2.62 21.17
N ASP A 38 44.13 2.23 21.95
CA ASP A 38 44.26 1.38 23.13
C ASP A 38 43.19 1.64 24.24
N PRO A 39 42.70 0.59 24.90
CA PRO A 39 41.62 0.72 25.88
C PRO A 39 42.16 1.03 27.27
N SER A 40 41.71 2.15 27.83
CA SER A 40 41.79 2.40 29.27
C SER A 40 40.59 1.77 30.01
N PRO A 41 40.76 1.01 31.10
CA PRO A 41 39.65 0.38 31.79
C PRO A 41 38.92 1.43 32.66
N SER A 42 37.71 1.77 32.26
CA SER A 42 36.81 2.58 33.06
C SER A 42 35.66 1.75 33.62
N ALA A 43 35.39 1.93 34.89
CA ALA A 43 34.52 1.19 35.78
C ALA A 43 33.17 0.80 35.20
N SER A 44 32.84 -0.50 35.37
CA SER A 44 31.53 -1.08 35.16
C SER A 44 30.50 -0.47 36.11
N VAL A 45 29.67 0.43 35.62
CA VAL A 45 28.40 0.79 36.25
C VAL A 45 27.33 -0.11 35.61
N THR A 46 26.81 -1.03 36.39
CA THR A 46 25.67 -1.87 36.02
C THR A 46 24.48 -0.95 35.77
N PRO A 47 23.91 -0.88 34.55
CA PRO A 47 22.70 -0.11 34.35
C PRO A 47 21.53 -0.89 35.00
N THR A 48 20.90 -0.28 35.97
CA THR A 48 19.58 -0.68 36.46
C THR A 48 18.63 -0.72 35.26
N PRO A 49 17.87 -1.82 35.02
CA PRO A 49 16.89 -1.84 33.94
C PRO A 49 15.81 -0.81 34.24
N THR A 50 15.91 0.35 33.59
CA THR A 50 14.79 1.29 33.49
C THR A 50 13.69 0.58 32.72
N ALA A 51 12.52 0.36 33.34
CA ALA A 51 11.34 -0.15 32.68
C ALA A 51 11.07 0.73 31.45
N SER A 52 11.22 0.12 30.28
CA SER A 52 10.91 0.77 29.00
C SER A 52 9.39 0.99 29.00
N GLU A 53 8.97 2.22 29.24
CA GLU A 53 7.57 2.59 29.05
C GLU A 53 7.25 2.35 27.57
N THR A 54 6.36 1.40 27.31
CA THR A 54 5.80 1.17 25.97
C THR A 54 5.10 2.48 25.57
N PRO A 55 5.52 3.16 24.49
CA PRO A 55 4.86 4.38 24.08
C PRO A 55 3.38 4.08 23.77
N THR A 56 2.49 4.62 24.57
CA THR A 56 1.06 4.58 24.29
C THR A 56 0.84 5.38 23.01
N ALA A 57 0.51 4.71 21.91
CA ALA A 57 0.22 5.37 20.64
C ALA A 57 -0.89 6.41 20.84
N ALA A 58 -0.72 7.60 20.30
CA ALA A 58 -1.76 8.62 20.32
C ALA A 58 -3.05 8.08 19.65
N PRO A 59 -4.24 8.48 20.13
CA PRO A 59 -5.49 8.07 19.50
C PRO A 59 -5.52 8.54 18.04
N LYS A 60 -5.89 7.64 17.13
CA LYS A 60 -5.98 7.94 15.68
C LYS A 60 -7.21 8.80 15.39
N GLU A 61 -7.10 9.68 14.42
CA GLU A 61 -8.22 10.46 13.88
C GLU A 61 -9.16 9.57 13.06
N LEU A 62 -10.43 9.95 12.93
CA LEU A 62 -11.44 9.16 12.24
C LEU A 62 -11.26 9.25 10.71
N ALA A 63 -11.01 8.12 10.08
CA ALA A 63 -11.11 7.94 8.63
C ALA A 63 -12.57 7.66 8.23
N LYS A 64 -12.95 8.10 7.01
CA LYS A 64 -14.27 7.84 6.42
C LYS A 64 -14.13 7.14 5.06
N PRO A 65 -13.81 5.84 5.07
CA PRO A 65 -13.72 5.09 3.82
C PRO A 65 -15.12 4.83 3.25
N ARG A 66 -15.18 4.70 1.91
CA ARG A 66 -16.39 4.31 1.18
C ARG A 66 -16.04 3.51 -0.07
N VAL A 67 -16.99 2.72 -0.56
CA VAL A 67 -16.92 2.09 -1.87
C VAL A 67 -17.26 3.12 -2.94
N LEU A 68 -16.42 3.22 -3.97
CA LEU A 68 -16.73 3.99 -5.17
C LEU A 68 -17.42 3.11 -6.21
N PHE A 69 -16.90 1.89 -6.37
CA PHE A 69 -17.31 1.03 -7.47
C PHE A 69 -16.93 -0.42 -7.16
N TYR A 70 -17.76 -1.35 -7.60
CA TYR A 70 -17.41 -2.77 -7.64
C TYR A 70 -18.02 -3.44 -8.89
N GLU A 71 -17.30 -4.42 -9.42
CA GLU A 71 -17.78 -5.22 -10.55
C GLU A 71 -17.23 -6.65 -10.53
N ILE A 72 -17.90 -7.56 -11.22
CA ILE A 72 -17.41 -8.91 -11.46
C ILE A 72 -16.86 -8.97 -12.89
N VAL A 73 -15.52 -9.20 -12.98
CA VAL A 73 -14.81 -9.33 -14.25
C VAL A 73 -14.31 -10.76 -14.39
N GLY A 74 -14.97 -11.54 -15.22
CA GLY A 74 -14.67 -12.97 -15.39
C GLY A 74 -14.86 -13.75 -14.10
N THR A 75 -13.79 -14.26 -13.54
CA THR A 75 -13.79 -15.04 -12.28
C THR A 75 -13.36 -14.24 -11.06
N ASN A 76 -13.28 -12.92 -11.17
CA ASN A 76 -12.81 -12.04 -10.11
C ASN A 76 -13.85 -10.97 -9.75
N LEU A 77 -13.93 -10.63 -8.47
CA LEU A 77 -14.58 -9.43 -7.97
C LEU A 77 -13.52 -8.34 -7.86
N GLN A 78 -13.78 -7.19 -8.47
CA GLN A 78 -12.96 -5.99 -8.36
C GLN A 78 -13.70 -4.94 -7.52
N ILE A 79 -13.00 -4.32 -6.56
CA ILE A 79 -13.54 -3.27 -5.68
C ILE A 79 -12.57 -2.09 -5.71
N ILE A 80 -13.12 -0.90 -5.84
CA ILE A 80 -12.41 0.37 -5.73
C ILE A 80 -13.02 1.18 -4.59
N GLY A 81 -12.20 1.66 -3.68
CA GLY A 81 -12.61 2.47 -2.54
C GLY A 81 -11.77 3.73 -2.37
N GLU A 82 -12.25 4.64 -1.55
CA GLU A 82 -11.52 5.84 -1.16
C GLU A 82 -11.86 6.27 0.27
N VAL A 83 -11.03 7.10 0.88
CA VAL A 83 -11.29 7.82 2.13
C VAL A 83 -11.52 9.28 1.82
N VAL A 84 -12.68 9.83 2.18
CA VAL A 84 -13.16 11.11 1.65
C VAL A 84 -12.78 12.35 2.45
N ASN A 85 -12.24 12.21 3.66
CA ASN A 85 -12.05 13.35 4.57
C ASN A 85 -10.61 13.86 4.68
N PHE A 86 -9.67 13.23 3.98
CA PHE A 86 -8.28 13.68 3.89
C PHE A 86 -7.56 13.06 2.67
N ALA A 87 -6.36 13.54 2.38
CA ALA A 87 -5.46 12.99 1.38
C ALA A 87 -4.09 12.72 2.03
N GLU A 88 -3.65 11.45 2.04
CA GLU A 88 -2.33 11.05 2.52
C GLU A 88 -1.78 9.84 1.78
N ASP A 89 -0.46 9.64 1.87
CA ASP A 89 0.25 8.46 1.38
C ASP A 89 0.61 7.52 2.53
N GLY A 90 0.86 6.26 2.23
CA GLY A 90 1.43 5.29 3.16
C GLY A 90 0.42 4.65 4.11
N GLY A 91 -0.88 4.82 3.88
CA GLY A 91 -1.92 4.05 4.55
C GLY A 91 -2.26 2.76 3.82
N GLU A 92 -3.09 1.92 4.45
CA GLU A 92 -3.63 0.69 3.89
C GLU A 92 -5.15 0.68 3.95
N CYS A 93 -5.79 0.22 2.87
CA CYS A 93 -7.19 -0.13 2.87
C CYS A 93 -7.33 -1.63 3.17
N ILE A 94 -8.27 -1.95 4.05
CA ILE A 94 -8.54 -3.30 4.53
C ILE A 94 -9.94 -3.67 4.07
N ILE A 95 -10.06 -4.59 3.12
CA ILE A 95 -11.35 -5.05 2.61
C ILE A 95 -11.69 -6.37 3.28
N THR A 96 -12.79 -6.36 4.05
CA THR A 96 -13.26 -7.54 4.78
C THR A 96 -14.59 -8.01 4.22
N PHE A 97 -14.65 -9.28 3.85
CA PHE A 97 -15.85 -9.97 3.36
C PHE A 97 -16.46 -10.77 4.50
N TYR A 98 -17.77 -10.66 4.68
CA TYR A 98 -18.51 -11.33 5.75
C TYR A 98 -19.58 -12.26 5.16
N SER A 99 -19.70 -13.45 5.77
CA SER A 99 -20.87 -14.30 5.61
C SER A 99 -21.73 -14.15 6.87
N GLY A 100 -22.80 -13.38 6.78
CA GLY A 100 -23.51 -12.91 7.95
C GLY A 100 -22.62 -12.01 8.84
N ASN A 101 -22.34 -12.42 10.07
CA ASN A 101 -21.46 -11.68 10.99
C ASN A 101 -20.04 -12.24 11.10
N THR A 102 -19.70 -13.25 10.29
CA THR A 102 -18.39 -13.90 10.34
C THR A 102 -17.50 -13.42 9.21
N PRO A 103 -16.31 -12.85 9.49
CA PRO A 103 -15.35 -12.51 8.45
C PRO A 103 -14.81 -13.81 7.80
N VAL A 104 -14.87 -13.87 6.47
CA VAL A 104 -14.46 -15.06 5.70
C VAL A 104 -13.20 -14.82 4.87
N VAL A 105 -13.01 -13.59 4.39
CA VAL A 105 -11.82 -13.15 3.65
C VAL A 105 -11.48 -11.74 4.09
N MET A 106 -10.19 -11.48 4.26
CA MET A 106 -9.64 -10.14 4.51
C MET A 106 -8.46 -9.92 3.58
N GLU A 107 -8.49 -8.81 2.87
CA GLU A 107 -7.44 -8.39 1.94
C GLU A 107 -6.95 -6.99 2.31
N ARG A 108 -5.66 -6.72 2.04
CA ARG A 108 -5.06 -5.41 2.25
C ARG A 108 -4.49 -4.89 0.94
N VAL A 109 -4.73 -3.62 0.67
CA VAL A 109 -4.16 -2.92 -0.48
C VAL A 109 -3.59 -1.59 -0.03
N PRO A 110 -2.50 -1.12 -0.64
CA PRO A 110 -1.96 0.19 -0.33
C PRO A 110 -2.96 1.29 -0.68
N ALA A 111 -2.79 2.44 -0.06
CA ALA A 111 -3.54 3.64 -0.36
C ALA A 111 -2.59 4.79 -0.68
N GLU A 112 -3.00 5.67 -1.59
CA GLU A 112 -2.24 6.83 -2.03
C GLU A 112 -3.13 8.08 -2.04
N HIS A 113 -2.51 9.24 -1.90
CA HIS A 113 -3.24 10.49 -2.00
C HIS A 113 -3.81 10.71 -3.41
N ASN A 114 -4.98 11.31 -3.49
CA ASN A 114 -5.61 11.77 -4.72
C ASN A 114 -6.24 13.12 -4.45
N VAL A 115 -5.79 14.18 -5.09
CA VAL A 115 -6.21 15.60 -4.97
C VAL A 115 -6.75 16.01 -3.59
N SER A 116 -7.86 15.43 -3.14
CA SER A 116 -8.56 15.75 -1.87
C SER A 116 -9.01 14.53 -1.07
N THR A 117 -8.70 13.33 -1.54
CA THR A 117 -9.07 12.04 -0.93
C THR A 117 -7.86 11.13 -0.86
N THR A 118 -7.95 10.05 -0.08
CA THR A 118 -6.99 8.95 -0.12
C THR A 118 -7.63 7.81 -0.88
N GLN A 119 -7.05 7.39 -1.99
CA GLN A 119 -7.57 6.34 -2.86
C GLN A 119 -6.98 4.98 -2.47
N CYS A 120 -7.84 3.97 -2.29
CA CYS A 120 -7.42 2.58 -2.17
C CYS A 120 -7.03 2.05 -3.56
N PHE A 121 -5.90 1.33 -3.66
CA PHE A 121 -5.61 0.59 -4.88
C PHE A 121 -6.73 -0.42 -5.18
N PRO A 122 -7.02 -0.69 -6.47
CA PRO A 122 -8.06 -1.64 -6.82
C PRO A 122 -7.78 -3.02 -6.22
N LEU A 123 -8.71 -3.53 -5.41
CA LEU A 123 -8.67 -4.90 -4.94
C LEU A 123 -9.25 -5.83 -6.00
N THR A 124 -8.59 -6.96 -6.23
CA THR A 124 -9.10 -8.03 -7.10
C THR A 124 -9.07 -9.34 -6.34
N THR A 125 -10.25 -9.89 -6.00
CA THR A 125 -10.40 -11.16 -5.27
C THR A 125 -11.06 -12.20 -6.16
N ALA A 126 -10.48 -13.41 -6.22
CA ALA A 126 -11.08 -14.52 -6.95
C ALA A 126 -12.42 -14.93 -6.33
N LEU A 127 -13.48 -15.07 -7.14
CA LEU A 127 -14.82 -15.48 -6.70
C LEU A 127 -14.79 -16.86 -5.99
N SER A 128 -13.85 -17.74 -6.35
CA SER A 128 -13.69 -19.05 -5.71
C SER A 128 -13.27 -18.98 -4.24
N ARG A 129 -12.77 -17.84 -3.78
CA ARG A 129 -12.40 -17.61 -2.37
C ARG A 129 -13.56 -17.08 -1.54
N LEU A 130 -14.63 -16.65 -2.19
CA LEU A 130 -15.79 -16.05 -1.56
C LEU A 130 -16.95 -17.05 -1.49
N PRO A 131 -17.77 -17.01 -0.43
CA PRO A 131 -18.97 -17.82 -0.36
C PRO A 131 -19.96 -17.36 -1.46
N LYS A 132 -20.72 -18.32 -2.02
CA LYS A 132 -21.78 -18.02 -2.97
C LYS A 132 -22.96 -17.33 -2.30
N GLY A 133 -23.67 -16.50 -3.05
CA GLY A 133 -24.83 -15.75 -2.57
C GLY A 133 -24.45 -14.37 -2.03
N MET A 134 -25.21 -13.89 -1.08
CA MET A 134 -25.04 -12.55 -0.51
C MET A 134 -23.86 -12.50 0.44
N VAL A 135 -22.96 -11.54 0.21
CA VAL A 135 -21.75 -11.31 1.02
C VAL A 135 -21.72 -9.82 1.39
N ASP A 136 -21.61 -9.52 2.68
CA ASP A 136 -21.38 -8.17 3.15
C ASP A 136 -19.89 -7.82 3.01
N VAL A 137 -19.61 -6.59 2.60
CA VAL A 137 -18.26 -6.06 2.48
C VAL A 137 -18.10 -4.78 3.28
N VAL A 138 -16.98 -4.65 3.96
CA VAL A 138 -16.57 -3.43 4.69
C VAL A 138 -15.19 -3.03 4.18
N ILE A 139 -15.01 -1.75 3.91
CA ILE A 139 -13.68 -1.17 3.68
C ILE A 139 -13.23 -0.48 4.96
N GLY A 140 -12.16 -0.95 5.55
CA GLY A 140 -11.41 -0.28 6.59
C GLY A 140 -10.28 0.54 6.00
N TYR A 141 -9.80 1.54 6.74
CA TYR A 141 -8.59 2.28 6.47
C TYR A 141 -7.74 2.38 7.73
N GLU A 142 -6.44 2.21 7.58
CA GLU A 142 -5.49 2.35 8.67
C GLU A 142 -4.19 2.98 8.22
N SER A 143 -3.73 3.99 8.96
CA SER A 143 -2.41 4.60 8.84
C SER A 143 -1.83 4.91 10.22
N ALA A 144 -0.70 5.57 10.29
CA ALA A 144 -0.14 6.06 11.55
C ALA A 144 -1.06 7.06 12.25
N LYS A 145 -1.82 7.86 11.48
CA LYS A 145 -2.60 8.99 11.96
C LYS A 145 -4.10 8.73 11.97
N TYR A 146 -4.62 7.95 11.02
CA TYR A 146 -6.05 7.75 10.81
C TYR A 146 -6.46 6.29 10.92
N ALA A 147 -7.70 6.03 11.35
CA ALA A 147 -8.36 4.73 11.26
C ALA A 147 -9.87 4.89 11.15
N GLY A 148 -10.55 3.97 10.47
CA GLY A 148 -12.00 3.94 10.36
C GLY A 148 -12.50 2.88 9.40
N GLU A 149 -13.81 2.68 9.40
CA GLU A 149 -14.49 1.68 8.56
C GLU A 149 -15.67 2.31 7.83
N SER A 150 -16.00 1.77 6.65
CA SER A 150 -17.21 2.11 5.91
C SER A 150 -18.44 1.46 6.55
N GLU A 151 -19.61 1.90 6.12
CA GLU A 151 -20.80 1.08 6.27
C GLU A 151 -20.67 -0.22 5.47
N LYS A 152 -21.42 -1.27 5.87
CA LYS A 152 -21.52 -2.51 5.13
C LYS A 152 -22.24 -2.27 3.81
N PHE A 153 -21.75 -2.89 2.73
CA PHE A 153 -22.48 -2.99 1.48
C PHE A 153 -22.55 -4.44 1.00
N GLU A 154 -23.59 -4.76 0.27
CA GLU A 154 -23.87 -6.14 -0.16
C GLU A 154 -23.38 -6.39 -1.59
N VAL A 155 -22.77 -7.56 -1.80
CA VAL A 155 -22.35 -8.07 -3.11
C VAL A 155 -22.92 -9.47 -3.29
N ILE A 156 -23.52 -9.74 -4.47
CA ILE A 156 -24.02 -11.07 -4.81
C ILE A 156 -22.95 -11.83 -5.58
N ILE A 157 -22.45 -12.92 -4.99
CA ILE A 157 -21.47 -13.82 -5.62
C ILE A 157 -22.22 -14.95 -6.33
N PRO A 158 -22.02 -15.15 -7.65
CA PRO A 158 -22.75 -16.13 -8.48
C PRO A 158 -22.44 -17.60 -8.15
#